data_f533d48a98b21406c2ff1bf1c162e4b1
#
_entry.id   f533d48a98b21406c2ff1bf1c162e4b1
#
_cell.length_a   1.000
_cell.length_b   1.000
_cell.length_c   1.000
_cell.angle_alpha   90.00
_cell.angle_beta   90.00
_cell.angle_gamma   90.00
#
_symmetry.space_group_name_H-M   'P 1'
#
loop_
_entity.id
_entity.type
_entity.pdbx_description
1 polymer ?
#
loop_
_entity_poly.entity_id
_entity_poly.type
_entity_poly.pdbx_seq_one_letter_code
_entity_poly.pdbx_strand_id
1 'polypeptide(L)'
;MYLTKKEQLRGLVYLALSLLILDEIGRGTSTYDGMSIARAVLEYVANPKKLGAKTLFATHYHELSAIEDQLPNVRNYNIAVKTRGEQMIFLRKIVPGATDDSYGVEVAKLAGLPASVITRAREILKELEAENGVVHKAADPAEPADQLSMMDLRSSQVCAALEGISVETLTPIEAMNELYRLKKMLD
;
A
#
# COMPACT_ATOMS: atom_id res chain seq x y z
N MET A 1 -30.14 -16.63 -17.12
CA MET A 1 -30.16 -16.23 -18.56
C MET A 1 -28.71 -15.90 -18.92
N TYR A 2 -28.05 -16.74 -19.72
CA TYR A 2 -26.65 -16.54 -20.09
C TYR A 2 -26.61 -15.75 -21.39
N LEU A 3 -25.76 -14.71 -21.43
CA LEU A 3 -25.50 -13.92 -22.64
C LEU A 3 -24.79 -14.78 -23.70
N THR A 4 -25.17 -14.61 -24.94
CA THR A 4 -24.47 -15.27 -26.07
C THR A 4 -23.05 -14.68 -26.22
N LYS A 5 -22.13 -15.44 -26.82
CA LYS A 5 -20.75 -14.99 -27.07
C LYS A 5 -20.71 -13.68 -27.86
N LYS A 6 -21.66 -13.45 -28.77
CA LYS A 6 -21.81 -12.22 -29.55
C LYS A 6 -22.26 -11.03 -28.71
N GLU A 7 -23.16 -11.23 -27.74
CA GLU A 7 -23.61 -10.18 -26.81
C GLU A 7 -22.50 -9.83 -25.83
N GLN A 8 -21.74 -10.81 -25.33
CA GLN A 8 -20.57 -10.60 -24.50
C GLN A 8 -19.49 -9.77 -25.22
N LEU A 9 -19.21 -10.11 -26.50
CA LEU A 9 -18.23 -9.37 -27.29
C LEU A 9 -18.66 -7.92 -27.56
N ARG A 10 -19.94 -7.69 -27.87
CA ARG A 10 -20.50 -6.34 -28.01
C ARG A 10 -20.36 -5.53 -26.71
N GLY A 11 -20.71 -6.16 -25.57
CA GLY A 11 -20.56 -5.54 -24.26
C GLY A 11 -19.11 -5.11 -23.96
N LEU A 12 -18.14 -5.94 -24.27
CA LEU A 12 -16.71 -5.63 -24.11
C LEU A 12 -16.27 -4.45 -24.99
N VAL A 13 -16.73 -4.37 -26.24
CA VAL A 13 -16.40 -3.24 -27.13
C VAL A 13 -16.98 -1.93 -26.59
N TYR A 14 -18.21 -1.91 -26.11
CA TYR A 14 -18.79 -0.71 -25.49
C TYR A 14 -18.04 -0.29 -24.25
N LEU A 15 -17.67 -1.24 -23.37
CA LEU A 15 -16.88 -0.95 -22.18
C LEU A 15 -15.48 -0.39 -22.50
N ALA A 16 -14.81 -0.94 -23.52
CA ALA A 16 -13.49 -0.47 -23.94
C ALA A 16 -13.52 0.98 -24.49
N LEU A 17 -14.64 1.40 -25.07
CA LEU A 17 -14.83 2.76 -25.57
C LEU A 17 -15.41 3.74 -24.53
N SER A 18 -15.76 3.25 -23.35
CA SER A 18 -16.36 4.04 -22.25
C SER A 18 -15.31 4.51 -21.24
N LEU A 19 -15.67 5.50 -20.43
CA LEU A 19 -14.98 5.81 -19.19
C LEU A 19 -15.60 4.97 -18.07
N LEU A 20 -14.79 4.15 -17.44
CA LEU A 20 -15.19 3.37 -16.27
C LEU A 20 -14.87 4.15 -14.99
N ILE A 21 -15.81 4.19 -14.07
CA ILE A 21 -15.61 4.70 -12.71
C ILE A 21 -15.85 3.54 -11.77
N LEU A 22 -14.78 3.06 -11.15
CA LEU A 22 -14.80 1.94 -10.21
C LEU A 22 -14.42 2.48 -8.83
N ASP A 23 -15.32 2.30 -7.88
CA ASP A 23 -15.18 2.83 -6.54
C ASP A 23 -15.30 1.69 -5.53
N GLU A 24 -14.32 1.60 -4.62
CA GLU A 24 -14.29 0.64 -3.51
C GLU A 24 -14.49 -0.83 -3.93
N ILE A 25 -13.94 -1.24 -5.07
CA ILE A 25 -14.00 -2.65 -5.52
C ILE A 25 -13.31 -3.54 -4.49
N GLY A 26 -13.99 -4.64 -4.10
CA GLY A 26 -13.49 -5.60 -3.11
C GLY A 26 -13.90 -5.26 -1.67
N ARG A 27 -14.66 -4.18 -1.44
CA ARG A 27 -15.19 -3.85 -0.12
C ARG A 27 -16.30 -4.82 0.29
N GLY A 28 -16.32 -5.19 1.59
CA GLY A 28 -17.39 -6.04 2.16
C GLY A 28 -17.03 -7.53 2.28
N THR A 29 -15.78 -7.88 2.04
CA THR A 29 -15.22 -9.22 2.32
C THR A 29 -13.94 -9.09 3.15
N SER A 30 -13.20 -10.19 3.38
CA SER A 30 -11.91 -10.14 4.06
C SER A 30 -10.91 -9.29 3.29
N THR A 31 -9.95 -8.67 3.99
CA THR A 31 -8.98 -7.73 3.39
C THR A 31 -8.25 -8.34 2.21
N TYR A 32 -7.72 -9.56 2.35
CA TYR A 32 -6.96 -10.21 1.28
C TYR A 32 -7.83 -10.64 0.08
N ASP A 33 -9.05 -11.13 0.32
CA ASP A 33 -9.99 -11.46 -0.75
C ASP A 33 -10.37 -10.21 -1.53
N GLY A 34 -10.74 -9.14 -0.81
CA GLY A 34 -11.13 -7.87 -1.40
C GLY A 34 -9.99 -7.26 -2.23
N MET A 35 -8.78 -7.22 -1.69
CA MET A 35 -7.60 -6.73 -2.40
C MET A 35 -7.28 -7.58 -3.64
N SER A 36 -7.39 -8.91 -3.55
CA SER A 36 -7.17 -9.80 -4.69
C SER A 36 -8.14 -9.56 -5.83
N ILE A 37 -9.43 -9.35 -5.50
CA ILE A 37 -10.46 -9.02 -6.49
C ILE A 37 -10.18 -7.65 -7.10
N ALA A 38 -9.90 -6.64 -6.28
CA ALA A 38 -9.62 -5.28 -6.73
C ALA A 38 -8.42 -5.25 -7.69
N ARG A 39 -7.32 -5.92 -7.34
CA ARG A 39 -6.14 -6.06 -8.17
C ARG A 39 -6.43 -6.74 -9.49
N ALA A 40 -7.15 -7.87 -9.48
CA ALA A 40 -7.48 -8.62 -10.69
C ALA A 40 -8.36 -7.78 -11.64
N VAL A 41 -9.33 -7.03 -11.11
CA VAL A 41 -10.17 -6.11 -11.90
C VAL A 41 -9.33 -4.98 -12.49
N LEU A 42 -8.45 -4.35 -11.70
CA LEU A 42 -7.57 -3.29 -12.18
C LEU A 42 -6.66 -3.77 -13.31
N GLU A 43 -5.99 -4.91 -13.15
CA GLU A 43 -5.15 -5.51 -14.18
C GLU A 43 -5.95 -5.86 -15.45
N TYR A 44 -7.20 -6.30 -15.30
CA TYR A 44 -8.07 -6.63 -16.43
C TYR A 44 -8.47 -5.38 -17.22
N VAL A 45 -8.92 -4.32 -16.55
CA VAL A 45 -9.40 -3.08 -17.20
C VAL A 45 -8.25 -2.28 -17.80
N ALA A 46 -7.07 -2.31 -17.18
CA ALA A 46 -5.88 -1.62 -17.66
C ALA A 46 -5.21 -2.31 -18.83
N ASN A 47 -5.40 -3.62 -19.03
CA ASN A 47 -4.71 -4.38 -20.07
C ASN A 47 -5.32 -4.11 -21.46
N PRO A 48 -4.55 -3.51 -22.43
CA PRO A 48 -5.06 -3.21 -23.77
C PRO A 48 -5.47 -4.47 -24.57
N LYS A 49 -4.92 -5.64 -24.22
CA LYS A 49 -5.27 -6.91 -24.89
C LYS A 49 -6.54 -7.55 -24.31
N LYS A 50 -7.03 -7.06 -23.17
CA LYS A 50 -8.27 -7.53 -22.53
C LYS A 50 -9.38 -6.50 -22.72
N LEU A 51 -9.38 -5.44 -21.93
CA LEU A 51 -10.37 -4.37 -22.01
C LEU A 51 -9.75 -3.04 -22.48
N GLY A 52 -8.67 -2.59 -21.87
CA GLY A 52 -7.96 -1.36 -22.24
C GLY A 52 -8.82 -0.12 -22.10
N ALA A 53 -9.76 -0.10 -21.17
CA ALA A 53 -10.70 1.01 -20.98
C ALA A 53 -10.05 2.17 -20.23
N LYS A 54 -10.48 3.39 -20.54
CA LYS A 54 -10.18 4.56 -19.68
C LYS A 54 -10.90 4.37 -18.35
N THR A 55 -10.16 4.35 -17.25
CA THR A 55 -10.71 3.97 -15.94
C THR A 55 -10.24 4.93 -14.87
N LEU A 56 -11.16 5.40 -14.03
CA LEU A 56 -10.89 5.97 -12.73
C LEU A 56 -11.16 4.87 -11.69
N PHE A 57 -10.15 4.51 -10.93
CA PHE A 57 -10.20 3.43 -9.95
C PHE A 57 -9.92 4.01 -8.57
N ALA A 58 -10.97 4.16 -7.74
CA ALA A 58 -10.83 4.60 -6.37
C ALA A 58 -10.76 3.39 -5.44
N THR A 59 -9.79 3.39 -4.53
CA THR A 59 -9.57 2.30 -3.59
C THR A 59 -8.90 2.80 -2.31
N HIS A 60 -9.08 2.05 -1.23
CA HIS A 60 -8.38 2.22 0.03
C HIS A 60 -7.23 1.21 0.22
N TYR A 61 -7.00 0.33 -0.76
CA TYR A 61 -5.88 -0.61 -0.71
C TYR A 61 -4.59 0.08 -1.19
N HIS A 62 -3.76 0.51 -0.25
CA HIS A 62 -2.50 1.22 -0.53
C HIS A 62 -1.52 0.35 -1.32
N GLU A 63 -1.55 -0.97 -1.12
CA GLU A 63 -0.72 -1.95 -1.80
C GLU A 63 -0.91 -1.95 -3.32
N LEU A 64 -2.09 -1.50 -3.79
CA LEU A 64 -2.35 -1.38 -5.23
C LEU A 64 -1.59 -0.23 -5.89
N SER A 65 -1.00 0.69 -5.13
CA SER A 65 -0.17 1.77 -5.67
C SER A 65 1.07 1.24 -6.41
N ALA A 66 1.63 0.12 -5.98
CA ALA A 66 2.77 -0.53 -6.63
C ALA A 66 2.48 -1.02 -8.07
N ILE A 67 1.21 -1.05 -8.49
CA ILE A 67 0.85 -1.45 -9.86
C ILE A 67 1.31 -0.42 -10.90
N GLU A 68 1.48 0.85 -10.55
CA GLU A 68 2.04 1.87 -11.45
C GLU A 68 3.41 1.47 -12.01
N ASP A 69 4.25 0.84 -11.18
CA ASP A 69 5.58 0.38 -11.59
C ASP A 69 5.51 -0.84 -12.53
N GLN A 70 4.43 -1.61 -12.46
CA GLN A 70 4.25 -2.84 -13.23
C GLN A 70 3.51 -2.61 -14.55
N LEU A 71 2.61 -1.61 -14.59
CA LEU A 71 1.76 -1.31 -15.74
C LEU A 71 1.97 0.12 -16.24
N PRO A 72 2.58 0.32 -17.41
CA PRO A 72 2.99 1.63 -17.91
C PRO A 72 1.82 2.60 -18.20
N ASN A 73 0.60 2.09 -18.29
CA ASN A 73 -0.63 2.85 -18.53
C ASN A 73 -1.45 3.12 -17.25
N VAL A 74 -0.94 2.75 -16.09
CA VAL A 74 -1.52 3.10 -14.79
C VAL A 74 -0.79 4.29 -14.20
N ARG A 75 -1.51 5.17 -13.51
CA ARG A 75 -0.96 6.32 -12.78
C ARG A 75 -1.67 6.48 -11.45
N ASN A 76 -0.89 6.71 -10.41
CA ASN A 76 -1.40 6.99 -9.08
C ASN A 76 -1.70 8.47 -8.90
N TYR A 77 -2.77 8.73 -8.19
CA TYR A 77 -3.17 10.04 -7.74
C TYR A 77 -3.70 9.93 -6.31
N ASN A 78 -3.51 10.97 -5.53
CA ASN A 78 -4.04 11.06 -4.18
C ASN A 78 -4.76 12.40 -3.94
N ILE A 79 -5.49 12.48 -2.84
CA ILE A 79 -6.12 13.73 -2.38
C ILE A 79 -5.12 14.50 -1.55
N ALA A 80 -4.80 15.73 -1.99
CA ALA A 80 -3.88 16.57 -1.26
C ALA A 80 -4.42 16.96 0.12
N VAL A 81 -3.61 16.74 1.13
CA VAL A 81 -3.88 17.10 2.52
C VAL A 81 -2.82 18.08 3.00
N LYS A 82 -3.20 19.06 3.79
CA LYS A 82 -2.29 20.00 4.44
C LYS A 82 -2.46 19.90 5.95
N THR A 83 -1.37 19.68 6.64
CA THR A 83 -1.31 19.71 8.10
C THR A 83 -0.95 21.12 8.58
N ARG A 84 -1.67 21.62 9.57
CA ARG A 84 -1.36 22.89 10.25
C ARG A 84 -1.40 22.64 11.77
N GLY A 85 -0.27 22.34 12.36
CA GLY A 85 -0.18 21.81 13.73
C GLY A 85 -0.92 20.49 13.82
N GLU A 86 -1.80 20.34 14.80
CA GLU A 86 -2.64 19.13 14.94
C GLU A 86 -3.89 19.11 14.05
N GLN A 87 -4.09 20.13 13.22
CA GLN A 87 -5.26 20.20 12.33
C GLN A 87 -4.90 19.73 10.93
N MET A 88 -5.72 18.81 10.42
CA MET A 88 -5.67 18.33 9.07
C MET A 88 -6.71 19.01 8.21
N ILE A 89 -6.30 19.49 7.03
CA ILE A 89 -7.15 20.18 6.07
C ILE A 89 -7.11 19.44 4.74
N PHE A 90 -8.23 18.87 4.32
CA PHE A 90 -8.38 18.29 2.99
C PHE A 90 -8.50 19.39 1.96
N LEU A 91 -7.52 19.49 1.05
CA LEU A 91 -7.50 20.55 0.05
C LEU A 91 -8.48 20.31 -1.11
N ARG A 92 -9.10 19.12 -1.16
CA ARG A 92 -10.01 18.69 -2.24
C ARG A 92 -9.38 18.84 -3.64
N LYS A 93 -8.07 18.59 -3.71
CA LYS A 93 -7.30 18.59 -4.95
C LYS A 93 -6.72 17.22 -5.16
N ILE A 94 -6.83 16.72 -6.37
CA ILE A 94 -6.19 15.48 -6.81
C ILE A 94 -4.79 15.86 -7.30
N VAL A 95 -3.78 15.18 -6.77
CA VAL A 95 -2.38 15.40 -7.13
C VAL A 95 -1.74 14.08 -7.56
N PRO A 96 -0.74 14.10 -8.46
CA PRO A 96 -0.01 12.90 -8.87
C PRO A 96 0.75 12.27 -7.69
N GLY A 97 0.86 10.95 -7.73
CA GLY A 97 1.61 10.14 -6.78
C GLY A 97 0.73 9.29 -5.88
N ALA A 98 1.34 8.25 -5.31
CA ALA A 98 0.73 7.45 -4.26
C ALA A 98 0.80 8.18 -2.91
N THR A 99 0.01 7.73 -1.94
CA THR A 99 0.16 8.10 -0.53
C THR A 99 0.04 6.82 0.29
N ASP A 100 0.91 6.70 1.26
CA ASP A 100 0.86 5.61 2.24
C ASP A 100 0.19 6.08 3.54
N ASP A 101 -0.16 7.38 3.62
CA ASP A 101 -0.77 7.96 4.79
C ASP A 101 -2.24 7.56 4.93
N SER A 102 -2.59 7.00 6.07
CA SER A 102 -3.97 6.72 6.47
C SER A 102 -4.50 7.83 7.38
N TYR A 103 -5.60 8.44 6.98
CA TYR A 103 -6.18 9.58 7.70
C TYR A 103 -7.47 9.23 8.46
N GLY A 104 -7.80 7.93 8.60
CA GLY A 104 -9.05 7.48 9.21
C GLY A 104 -9.28 8.01 10.62
N VAL A 105 -8.27 7.98 11.48
CA VAL A 105 -8.35 8.48 12.85
C VAL A 105 -8.55 10.01 12.90
N GLU A 106 -7.89 10.75 11.99
CA GLU A 106 -8.06 12.20 11.90
C GLU A 106 -9.44 12.59 11.35
N VAL A 107 -9.97 11.83 10.39
CA VAL A 107 -11.34 12.00 9.91
C VAL A 107 -12.34 11.71 11.03
N ALA A 108 -12.12 10.68 11.84
CA ALA A 108 -12.94 10.37 13.00
C ALA A 108 -12.94 11.50 14.04
N LYS A 109 -11.77 12.14 14.29
CA LYS A 109 -11.65 13.34 15.13
C LYS A 109 -12.46 14.51 14.56
N LEU A 110 -12.36 14.77 13.25
CA LEU A 110 -13.14 15.81 12.58
C LEU A 110 -14.66 15.51 12.59
N ALA A 111 -15.04 14.26 12.58
CA ALA A 111 -16.44 13.83 12.71
C ALA A 111 -16.99 13.96 14.13
N GLY A 112 -16.15 14.35 15.11
CA GLY A 112 -16.59 14.63 16.48
C GLY A 112 -16.63 13.41 17.40
N LEU A 113 -15.87 12.34 17.09
CA LEU A 113 -15.74 11.21 18.03
C LEU A 113 -15.08 11.67 19.34
N PRO A 114 -15.47 11.08 20.49
CA PRO A 114 -14.89 11.42 21.80
C PRO A 114 -13.36 11.30 21.82
N ALA A 115 -12.69 12.24 22.49
CA ALA A 115 -11.23 12.28 22.55
C ALA A 115 -10.61 10.98 23.10
N SER A 116 -11.27 10.31 24.05
CA SER A 116 -10.83 9.01 24.59
C SER A 116 -10.81 7.91 23.55
N VAL A 117 -11.80 7.90 22.64
CA VAL A 117 -11.87 6.93 21.52
C VAL A 117 -10.74 7.20 20.52
N ILE A 118 -10.52 8.47 20.19
CA ILE A 118 -9.45 8.86 19.25
C ILE A 118 -8.07 8.51 19.82
N THR A 119 -7.82 8.76 21.11
CA THR A 119 -6.55 8.39 21.76
C THR A 119 -6.33 6.88 21.70
N ARG A 120 -7.34 6.08 22.05
CA ARG A 120 -7.23 4.62 22.01
C ARG A 120 -7.07 4.08 20.58
N ALA A 121 -7.77 4.68 19.61
CA ALA A 121 -7.62 4.32 18.20
C ALA A 121 -6.18 4.53 17.69
N ARG A 122 -5.52 5.62 18.09
CA ARG A 122 -4.11 5.87 17.75
C ARG A 122 -3.15 4.86 18.39
N GLU A 123 -3.41 4.47 19.63
CA GLU A 123 -2.61 3.43 20.29
C GLU A 123 -2.73 2.10 19.55
N ILE A 124 -3.97 1.67 19.26
CA ILE A 124 -4.24 0.43 18.52
C ILE A 124 -3.61 0.48 17.12
N LEU A 125 -3.70 1.62 16.42
CA LEU A 125 -3.08 1.77 15.10
C LEU A 125 -1.57 1.53 15.17
N LYS A 126 -0.88 2.12 16.15
CA LYS A 126 0.56 1.89 16.36
C LYS A 126 0.90 0.44 16.69
N GLU A 127 0.06 -0.22 17.51
CA GLU A 127 0.21 -1.65 17.82
C GLU A 127 0.12 -2.50 16.54
N LEU A 128 -0.90 -2.27 15.71
CA LEU A 128 -1.11 -3.00 14.46
C LEU A 128 -0.03 -2.72 13.41
N GLU A 129 0.45 -1.49 13.29
CA GLU A 129 1.55 -1.12 12.39
C GLU A 129 2.86 -1.82 12.81
N ALA A 130 3.13 -1.89 14.11
CA ALA A 130 4.30 -2.58 14.64
C ALA A 130 4.25 -4.11 14.40
N GLU A 131 3.08 -4.73 14.54
CA GLU A 131 2.89 -6.16 14.29
C GLU A 131 3.05 -6.54 12.80
N ASN A 132 2.61 -5.66 11.90
CA ASN A 132 2.65 -5.91 10.45
C ASN A 132 3.97 -5.47 9.78
N GLY A 133 4.94 -4.94 10.53
CA GLY A 133 6.21 -4.47 10.00
C GLY A 133 6.08 -3.28 9.02
N VAL A 134 4.90 -2.65 8.97
CA VAL A 134 4.63 -1.48 8.12
C VAL A 134 5.01 -0.23 8.90
N VAL A 135 6.25 0.22 8.74
CA VAL A 135 6.65 1.54 9.22
C VAL A 135 6.10 2.58 8.25
N HIS A 136 4.88 3.04 8.49
CA HIS A 136 4.42 4.28 7.85
C HIS A 136 5.27 5.43 8.39
N LYS A 137 6.08 6.05 7.54
CA LYS A 137 6.70 7.34 7.86
C LYS A 137 5.56 8.34 8.03
N ALA A 138 5.23 8.64 9.29
CA ALA A 138 4.45 9.83 9.58
C ALA A 138 5.16 11.03 8.95
N ALA A 139 4.47 11.79 8.12
CA ALA A 139 4.96 13.04 7.59
C ALA A 139 5.04 14.05 8.75
N ASP A 140 6.15 14.06 9.46
CA ASP A 140 6.52 15.16 10.35
C ASP A 140 7.10 16.31 9.52
N PRO A 141 6.71 17.55 9.79
CA PRO A 141 7.27 18.70 9.09
C PRO A 141 8.71 18.91 9.54
N ALA A 142 9.64 18.71 8.60
CA ALA A 142 11.01 19.23 8.60
C ALA A 142 11.68 19.44 9.97
N GLU A 143 12.35 18.39 10.47
CA GLU A 143 13.55 18.56 11.29
C GLU A 143 14.72 17.77 10.70
N PRO A 144 15.98 18.21 10.92
CA PRO A 144 17.11 17.79 10.11
C PRO A 144 17.47 16.33 10.37
N ALA A 145 17.86 15.66 9.28
CA ALA A 145 18.40 14.32 9.27
C ALA A 145 19.56 14.16 10.27
N ASP A 146 19.29 13.56 11.42
CA ASP A 146 20.32 12.90 12.23
C ASP A 146 19.72 12.11 13.42
N GLN A 147 18.87 11.11 13.14
CA GLN A 147 18.68 10.00 14.11
C GLN A 147 18.25 8.74 13.32
N LEU A 148 19.22 8.07 12.72
CA LEU A 148 19.08 6.67 12.36
C LEU A 148 18.77 5.89 13.65
N SER A 149 17.58 5.32 13.74
CA SER A 149 17.20 4.43 14.84
C SER A 149 18.23 3.31 14.93
N MET A 150 18.68 2.97 16.16
CA MET A 150 19.62 1.84 16.38
C MET A 150 19.08 0.53 15.80
N MET A 151 17.77 0.43 15.59
CA MET A 151 17.10 -0.72 15.00
C MET A 151 17.23 -0.75 13.47
N ASP A 152 17.23 0.41 12.80
CA ASP A 152 17.48 0.52 11.36
C ASP A 152 18.94 0.20 11.00
N LEU A 153 19.88 0.55 11.88
CA LEU A 153 21.29 0.20 11.73
C LEU A 153 21.53 -1.30 11.86
N ARG A 154 20.86 -2.00 12.80
CA ARG A 154 20.99 -3.44 12.97
C ARG A 154 20.38 -4.23 11.81
N SER A 155 19.18 -3.88 11.37
CA SER A 155 18.54 -4.51 10.20
C SER A 155 19.35 -4.30 8.92
N SER A 156 19.89 -3.11 8.70
CA SER A 156 20.78 -2.81 7.57
C SER A 156 22.07 -3.62 7.61
N GLN A 157 22.67 -3.82 8.81
CA GLN A 157 23.87 -4.63 8.97
C GLN A 157 23.61 -6.13 8.72
N VAL A 158 22.45 -6.65 9.13
CA VAL A 158 22.06 -8.04 8.84
C VAL A 158 21.80 -8.25 7.36
N CYS A 159 21.14 -7.31 6.67
CA CYS A 159 20.94 -7.35 5.23
C CYS A 159 22.29 -7.33 4.47
N ALA A 160 23.19 -6.44 4.81
CA ALA A 160 24.52 -6.37 4.19
C ALA A 160 25.34 -7.64 4.46
N ALA A 161 25.23 -8.24 5.64
CA ALA A 161 25.90 -9.49 5.96
C ALA A 161 25.31 -10.67 5.16
N LEU A 162 23.99 -10.69 4.93
CA LEU A 162 23.32 -11.70 4.10
C LEU A 162 23.72 -11.60 2.63
N GLU A 163 23.83 -10.39 2.06
CA GLU A 163 24.27 -10.18 0.68
C GLU A 163 25.70 -10.68 0.42
N GLY A 164 26.54 -10.67 1.46
CA GLY A 164 27.92 -11.17 1.37
C GLY A 164 28.05 -12.71 1.45
N ILE A 165 26.98 -13.46 1.67
CA ILE A 165 27.01 -14.91 1.84
C ILE A 165 26.79 -15.62 0.49
N SER A 166 27.81 -16.36 0.04
CA SER A 166 27.67 -17.25 -1.14
C SER A 166 27.15 -18.62 -0.68
N VAL A 167 25.82 -18.77 -0.67
CA VAL A 167 25.12 -19.97 -0.15
C VAL A 167 25.58 -21.27 -0.85
N GLU A 168 25.93 -21.19 -2.14
CA GLU A 168 26.35 -22.35 -2.96
C GLU A 168 27.70 -22.94 -2.54
N THR A 169 28.51 -22.19 -1.78
CA THR A 169 29.84 -22.62 -1.35
C THR A 169 29.91 -23.06 0.10
N LEU A 170 28.83 -22.89 0.88
CA LEU A 170 28.78 -23.21 2.29
C LEU A 170 28.50 -24.69 2.53
N THR A 171 29.26 -25.28 3.46
CA THR A 171 28.89 -26.57 4.06
C THR A 171 27.70 -26.39 5.02
N PRO A 172 26.93 -27.46 5.31
CA PRO A 172 25.83 -27.40 6.29
C PRO A 172 26.21 -26.82 7.66
N ILE A 173 27.42 -27.10 8.13
CA ILE A 173 27.93 -26.60 9.41
C ILE A 173 28.22 -25.09 9.32
N GLU A 174 28.82 -24.64 8.25
CA GLU A 174 29.10 -23.23 8.03
C GLU A 174 27.79 -22.43 7.87
N ALA A 175 26.80 -22.97 7.16
CA ALA A 175 25.49 -22.35 7.03
C ALA A 175 24.80 -22.18 8.40
N MET A 176 24.86 -23.18 9.27
CA MET A 176 24.37 -23.12 10.65
C MET A 176 25.07 -22.02 11.46
N ASN A 177 26.41 -21.93 11.35
CA ASN A 177 27.19 -20.94 12.05
C ASN A 177 26.86 -19.51 11.56
N GLU A 178 26.67 -19.31 10.27
CA GLU A 178 26.24 -18.03 9.70
C GLU A 178 24.84 -17.64 10.17
N LEU A 179 23.88 -18.57 10.20
CA LEU A 179 22.55 -18.32 10.76
C LEU A 179 22.63 -17.90 12.23
N TYR A 180 23.46 -18.56 13.03
CA TYR A 180 23.68 -18.18 14.43
C TYR A 180 24.28 -16.78 14.56
N ARG A 181 25.26 -16.44 13.70
CA ARG A 181 25.89 -15.12 13.66
C ARG A 181 24.86 -14.02 13.32
N LEU A 182 24.07 -14.23 12.28
CA LEU A 182 23.04 -13.29 11.87
C LEU A 182 21.96 -13.08 12.94
N LYS A 183 21.52 -14.17 13.58
CA LYS A 183 20.57 -14.10 14.69
C LYS A 183 21.12 -13.28 15.86
N LYS A 184 22.39 -13.46 16.22
CA LYS A 184 23.03 -12.70 17.30
C LYS A 184 23.21 -11.21 16.99
N MET A 185 23.15 -10.81 15.73
CA MET A 185 23.17 -9.40 15.32
C MET A 185 21.81 -8.70 15.50
N LEU A 186 20.72 -9.49 15.67
CA LEU A 186 19.38 -8.96 15.92
C LEU A 186 19.07 -8.80 17.41
N ASP A 187 19.75 -9.57 18.29
CA ASP A 187 19.65 -9.45 19.75
C ASP A 187 20.47 -8.24 20.23
#